data_a8fb71215f53730da167582265398c88
#
_entry.id   a8fb71215f53730da167582265398c88
#
_cell.length_a   1.000
_cell.length_b   1.000
_cell.length_c   1.000
_cell.angle_alpha   90.00
_cell.angle_beta   90.00
_cell.angle_gamma   90.00
#
_symmetry.space_group_name_H-M   'P 1'
#
loop_
_entity.id
_entity.type
_entity.pdbx_description
1 polymer ?
#
loop_
_entity_poly.entity_id
_entity_poly.type
_entity_poly.pdbx_seq_one_letter_code
_entity_poly.pdbx_strand_id
1 'polypeptide(L)'
;MSTTARLDSQINKAAYLSAIVLFVFTAVSMFGVYDAPAGSTAAEKVAWLNENNGAFVLSWVTQIVQVFTLAAVFAAICWKVFSVNPLAAVSGGIVLMLGTMAILITKGTELWVIPLAAQDLAAGSSGQEPGLTLLSINSQSYPYSLTSYFDYLGLWLWSLFGLIVARPLFRFSTSAKVAAISLGLFGIIYPIFYGFLVTGVIPQDEITNYSIFMLFAWVAAFAMGIYCHGESRNGQHDIG
;
A
#
# COMPACT_ATOMS: atom_id res chain seq x y z
N MET A 1 36.21 0.40 2.41
CA MET A 1 34.81 -0.03 2.65
C MET A 1 34.46 -1.09 1.60
N SER A 2 34.00 -2.27 2.00
CA SER A 2 33.58 -3.29 1.04
C SER A 2 32.32 -2.84 0.26
N THR A 3 32.15 -3.37 -0.95
CA THR A 3 30.95 -3.07 -1.78
C THR A 3 29.65 -3.37 -1.03
N THR A 4 29.62 -4.46 -0.26
CA THR A 4 28.46 -4.87 0.54
C THR A 4 28.13 -3.86 1.65
N ALA A 5 29.15 -3.35 2.36
CA ALA A 5 28.93 -2.34 3.41
C ALA A 5 28.44 -1.00 2.84
N ARG A 6 28.90 -0.62 1.63
CA ARG A 6 28.37 0.55 0.93
C ARG A 6 26.92 0.39 0.54
N LEU A 7 26.55 -0.77 0.00
CA LEU A 7 25.18 -1.08 -0.41
C LEU A 7 24.24 -1.12 0.81
N ASP A 8 24.66 -1.74 1.92
CA ASP A 8 23.89 -1.77 3.16
C ASP A 8 23.61 -0.34 3.68
N SER A 9 24.61 0.54 3.67
CA SER A 9 24.42 1.94 4.05
C SER A 9 23.43 2.68 3.14
N GLN A 10 23.49 2.44 1.82
CA GLN A 10 22.55 3.06 0.87
C GLN A 10 21.11 2.57 1.08
N ILE A 11 20.91 1.27 1.29
CA ILE A 11 19.59 0.67 1.56
C ILE A 11 19.01 1.20 2.87
N ASN A 12 19.83 1.30 3.93
CA ASN A 12 19.39 1.88 5.19
C ASN A 12 18.93 3.33 5.06
N LYS A 13 19.69 4.16 4.34
CA LYS A 13 19.30 5.55 4.07
C LYS A 13 18.02 5.64 3.23
N ALA A 14 17.89 4.82 2.19
CA ALA A 14 16.69 4.79 1.36
C ALA A 14 15.46 4.38 2.16
N ALA A 15 15.56 3.33 2.99
CA ALA A 15 14.45 2.88 3.84
C ALA A 15 14.04 3.94 4.87
N TYR A 16 15.00 4.61 5.50
CA TYR A 16 14.72 5.71 6.44
C TYR A 16 14.01 6.88 5.77
N LEU A 17 14.52 7.35 4.61
CA LEU A 17 13.88 8.42 3.85
C LEU A 17 12.49 8.02 3.37
N SER A 18 12.32 6.78 2.91
CA SER A 18 11.00 6.25 2.52
C SER A 18 10.01 6.23 3.68
N ALA A 19 10.46 5.89 4.89
CA ALA A 19 9.60 5.95 6.08
C ALA A 19 9.17 7.40 6.43
N ILE A 20 10.06 8.39 6.25
CA ILE A 20 9.72 9.81 6.43
C ILE A 20 8.70 10.24 5.38
N VAL A 21 8.95 9.95 4.09
CA VAL A 21 8.04 10.29 3.00
C VAL A 21 6.68 9.63 3.21
N LEU A 22 6.67 8.35 3.60
CA LEU A 22 5.44 7.64 3.95
C LEU A 22 4.64 8.38 5.03
N PHE A 23 5.31 8.83 6.11
CA PHE A 23 4.66 9.57 7.18
C PHE A 23 4.00 10.86 6.68
N VAL A 24 4.74 11.67 5.91
CA VAL A 24 4.25 12.93 5.35
C VAL A 24 3.06 12.69 4.43
N PHE A 25 3.17 11.74 3.49
CA PHE A 25 2.09 11.47 2.54
C PHE A 25 0.89 10.77 3.20
N THR A 26 1.08 10.04 4.30
CA THR A 26 -0.03 9.52 5.11
C THR A 26 -0.81 10.67 5.75
N ALA A 27 -0.12 11.66 6.31
CA ALA A 27 -0.79 12.84 6.86
C ALA A 27 -1.53 13.64 5.77
N VAL A 28 -0.93 13.81 4.60
CA VAL A 28 -1.57 14.49 3.45
C VAL A 28 -2.80 13.72 2.97
N SER A 29 -2.73 12.39 2.89
CA SER A 29 -3.85 11.56 2.42
C SER A 29 -5.08 11.60 3.31
N MET A 30 -4.95 12.00 4.58
CA MET A 30 -6.11 12.20 5.47
C MET A 30 -7.03 13.34 5.02
N PHE A 31 -6.53 14.25 4.18
CA PHE A 31 -7.30 15.33 3.56
C PHE A 31 -7.63 15.04 2.10
N GLY A 32 -7.37 13.83 1.65
CA GLY A 32 -7.61 13.41 0.26
C GLY A 32 -9.10 13.28 -0.06
N VAL A 33 -9.42 13.46 -1.32
CA VAL A 33 -10.76 13.38 -1.90
C VAL A 33 -10.79 12.17 -2.83
N TYR A 34 -11.42 11.07 -2.39
CA TYR A 34 -11.30 9.76 -3.05
C TYR A 34 -12.58 9.26 -3.70
N ASP A 35 -13.73 9.81 -3.33
CA ASP A 35 -15.03 9.41 -3.87
C ASP A 35 -16.08 10.51 -3.69
N ALA A 36 -17.17 10.42 -4.45
CA ALA A 36 -18.35 11.22 -4.28
C ALA A 36 -19.04 10.92 -2.94
N PRO A 37 -19.88 11.83 -2.43
CA PRO A 37 -20.62 11.62 -1.19
C PRO A 37 -21.40 10.29 -1.23
N ALA A 38 -21.49 9.63 -0.08
CA ALA A 38 -22.23 8.38 0.04
C ALA A 38 -23.70 8.56 -0.38
N GLY A 39 -24.23 7.58 -1.12
CA GLY A 39 -25.61 7.63 -1.63
C GLY A 39 -25.78 8.41 -2.96
N SER A 40 -24.70 8.97 -3.54
CA SER A 40 -24.77 9.63 -4.85
C SER A 40 -25.19 8.66 -5.95
N THR A 41 -26.08 9.11 -6.83
CA THR A 41 -26.42 8.41 -8.07
C THR A 41 -25.22 8.35 -9.02
N ALA A 42 -25.27 7.48 -10.03
CA ALA A 42 -24.20 7.40 -11.03
C ALA A 42 -23.97 8.76 -11.77
N ALA A 43 -25.03 9.49 -12.07
CA ALA A 43 -24.94 10.80 -12.71
C ALA A 43 -24.28 11.83 -11.77
N GLU A 44 -24.64 11.84 -10.49
CA GLU A 44 -24.04 12.71 -9.49
C GLU A 44 -22.55 12.37 -9.28
N LYS A 45 -22.16 11.11 -9.29
CA LYS A 45 -20.75 10.69 -9.24
C LYS A 45 -19.95 11.20 -10.43
N VAL A 46 -20.51 11.11 -11.64
CA VAL A 46 -19.87 11.67 -12.86
C VAL A 46 -19.70 13.18 -12.76
N ALA A 47 -20.74 13.90 -12.35
CA ALA A 47 -20.66 15.35 -12.16
C ALA A 47 -19.61 15.72 -11.11
N TRP A 48 -19.63 15.05 -9.96
CA TRP A 48 -18.69 15.26 -8.88
C TRP A 48 -17.23 14.99 -9.31
N LEU A 49 -16.96 13.90 -10.04
CA LEU A 49 -15.62 13.59 -10.57
C LEU A 49 -15.09 14.68 -11.49
N ASN A 50 -15.97 15.26 -12.35
CA ASN A 50 -15.57 16.36 -13.23
C ASN A 50 -15.28 17.64 -12.46
N GLU A 51 -16.08 17.97 -11.44
CA GLU A 51 -15.88 19.15 -10.60
C GLU A 51 -14.64 19.03 -9.70
N ASN A 52 -14.34 17.83 -9.19
CA ASN A 52 -13.27 17.59 -8.22
C ASN A 52 -12.06 16.88 -8.84
N ASN A 53 -11.95 16.76 -10.16
CA ASN A 53 -10.94 15.98 -10.86
C ASN A 53 -9.51 16.23 -10.36
N GLY A 54 -9.11 17.49 -10.18
CA GLY A 54 -7.75 17.81 -9.73
C GLY A 54 -7.46 17.29 -8.32
N ALA A 55 -8.40 17.46 -7.38
CA ALA A 55 -8.26 16.96 -6.01
C ALA A 55 -8.28 15.43 -5.96
N PHE A 56 -9.14 14.78 -6.74
CA PHE A 56 -9.22 13.34 -6.88
C PHE A 56 -7.90 12.75 -7.41
N VAL A 57 -7.39 13.27 -8.53
CA VAL A 57 -6.11 12.84 -9.10
C VAL A 57 -4.96 13.01 -8.11
N LEU A 58 -4.86 14.17 -7.44
CA LEU A 58 -3.83 14.42 -6.44
C LEU A 58 -3.89 13.42 -5.28
N SER A 59 -5.10 13.07 -4.84
CA SER A 59 -5.31 12.09 -3.76
C SER A 59 -4.78 10.71 -4.14
N TRP A 60 -5.05 10.25 -5.37
CA TRP A 60 -4.55 8.96 -5.85
C TRP A 60 -3.04 8.96 -6.12
N VAL A 61 -2.47 10.06 -6.60
CA VAL A 61 -1.00 10.24 -6.69
C VAL A 61 -0.37 10.09 -5.30
N THR A 62 -0.98 10.71 -4.28
CA THR A 62 -0.53 10.59 -2.88
C THR A 62 -0.50 9.14 -2.42
N GLN A 63 -1.54 8.35 -2.73
CA GLN A 63 -1.57 6.92 -2.41
C GLN A 63 -0.52 6.10 -3.18
N ILE A 64 -0.26 6.41 -4.45
CA ILE A 64 0.79 5.75 -5.23
C ILE A 64 2.16 5.98 -4.57
N VAL A 65 2.45 7.21 -4.13
CA VAL A 65 3.70 7.50 -3.40
C VAL A 65 3.78 6.70 -2.09
N GLN A 66 2.67 6.57 -1.35
CA GLN A 66 2.63 5.74 -0.15
C GLN A 66 2.93 4.26 -0.45
N VAL A 67 2.36 3.70 -1.52
CA VAL A 67 2.61 2.31 -1.94
C VAL A 67 4.10 2.09 -2.25
N PHE A 68 4.71 2.99 -3.03
CA PHE A 68 6.14 2.88 -3.36
C PHE A 68 7.04 3.02 -2.15
N THR A 69 6.76 3.97 -1.26
CA THR A 69 7.58 4.19 -0.06
C THR A 69 7.45 3.03 0.93
N LEU A 70 6.25 2.50 1.10
CA LEU A 70 6.02 1.32 1.93
C LEU A 70 6.72 0.08 1.36
N ALA A 71 6.60 -0.14 0.04
CA ALA A 71 7.30 -1.24 -0.65
C ALA A 71 8.83 -1.11 -0.54
N ALA A 72 9.39 0.10 -0.61
CA ALA A 72 10.82 0.33 -0.45
C ALA A 72 11.30 -0.02 0.97
N VAL A 73 10.54 0.33 2.02
CA VAL A 73 10.85 -0.09 3.40
C VAL A 73 10.76 -1.60 3.54
N PHE A 74 9.76 -2.24 2.96
CA PHE A 74 9.61 -3.69 3.01
C PHE A 74 10.70 -4.42 2.20
N ALA A 75 11.17 -3.85 1.10
CA ALA A 75 12.34 -4.37 0.37
C ALA A 75 13.62 -4.31 1.22
N ALA A 76 13.80 -3.26 2.03
CA ALA A 76 14.90 -3.21 2.99
C ALA A 76 14.79 -4.30 4.08
N ILE A 77 13.58 -4.69 4.49
CA ILE A 77 13.37 -5.86 5.35
C ILE A 77 13.89 -7.13 4.66
N CYS A 78 13.53 -7.36 3.38
CA CYS A 78 14.06 -8.50 2.62
C CYS A 78 15.59 -8.49 2.60
N TRP A 79 16.22 -7.34 2.38
CA TRP A 79 17.67 -7.19 2.40
C TRP A 79 18.28 -7.61 3.74
N LYS A 80 17.72 -7.15 4.87
CA LYS A 80 18.20 -7.52 6.21
C LYS A 80 17.98 -8.99 6.51
N VAL A 81 16.80 -9.51 6.19
CA VAL A 81 16.45 -10.91 6.40
C VAL A 81 17.33 -11.84 5.55
N PHE A 82 17.82 -11.40 4.40
CA PHE A 82 18.68 -12.20 3.53
C PHE A 82 19.93 -12.72 4.25
N SER A 83 20.51 -11.94 5.16
CA SER A 83 21.70 -12.34 5.92
C SER A 83 21.46 -13.50 6.90
N VAL A 84 20.22 -13.71 7.35
CA VAL A 84 19.87 -14.75 8.35
C VAL A 84 18.97 -15.85 7.80
N ASN A 85 18.21 -15.56 6.75
CA ASN A 85 17.33 -16.51 6.08
C ASN A 85 17.11 -16.12 4.60
N PRO A 86 18.01 -16.50 3.68
CA PRO A 86 17.90 -16.15 2.26
C PRO A 86 16.60 -16.61 1.61
N LEU A 87 16.10 -17.80 1.98
CA LEU A 87 14.85 -18.33 1.42
C LEU A 87 13.65 -17.43 1.79
N ALA A 88 13.55 -17.05 3.06
CA ALA A 88 12.48 -16.12 3.51
C ALA A 88 12.60 -14.75 2.83
N ALA A 89 13.83 -14.26 2.62
CA ALA A 89 14.06 -12.99 1.94
C ALA A 89 13.62 -13.02 0.47
N VAL A 90 13.99 -14.06 -0.27
CA VAL A 90 13.63 -14.19 -1.68
C VAL A 90 12.13 -14.44 -1.86
N SER A 91 11.56 -15.41 -1.13
CA SER A 91 10.12 -15.69 -1.22
C SER A 91 9.27 -14.48 -0.75
N GLY A 92 9.67 -13.83 0.33
CA GLY A 92 9.05 -12.59 0.79
C GLY A 92 9.13 -11.49 -0.27
N GLY A 93 10.29 -11.29 -0.90
CA GLY A 93 10.48 -10.31 -1.97
C GLY A 93 9.59 -10.55 -3.19
N ILE A 94 9.42 -11.82 -3.60
CA ILE A 94 8.50 -12.17 -4.71
C ILE A 94 7.05 -11.82 -4.33
N VAL A 95 6.60 -12.22 -3.16
CA VAL A 95 5.24 -11.95 -2.68
C VAL A 95 5.00 -10.45 -2.51
N LEU A 96 5.97 -9.72 -1.96
CA LEU A 96 5.93 -8.26 -1.86
C LEU A 96 5.77 -7.59 -3.22
N MET A 97 6.56 -8.01 -4.22
CA MET A 97 6.50 -7.46 -5.57
C MET A 97 5.14 -7.70 -6.23
N LEU A 98 4.62 -8.92 -6.16
CA LEU A 98 3.31 -9.28 -6.71
C LEU A 98 2.19 -8.47 -6.04
N GLY A 99 2.22 -8.33 -4.71
CA GLY A 99 1.25 -7.54 -3.96
C GLY A 99 1.32 -6.06 -4.32
N THR A 100 2.54 -5.50 -4.43
CA THR A 100 2.75 -4.12 -4.85
C THR A 100 2.19 -3.86 -6.25
N MET A 101 2.44 -4.77 -7.20
CA MET A 101 1.88 -4.65 -8.55
C MET A 101 0.36 -4.69 -8.57
N ALA A 102 -0.26 -5.59 -7.80
CA ALA A 102 -1.72 -5.67 -7.71
C ALA A 102 -2.30 -4.34 -7.18
N ILE A 103 -1.74 -3.77 -6.12
CA ILE A 103 -2.17 -2.47 -5.58
C ILE A 103 -1.95 -1.35 -6.59
N LEU A 104 -0.83 -1.31 -7.30
CA LEU A 104 -0.53 -0.27 -8.28
C LEU A 104 -1.47 -0.32 -9.50
N ILE A 105 -1.94 -1.51 -9.91
CA ILE A 105 -2.97 -1.63 -10.95
C ILE A 105 -4.23 -0.87 -10.52
N THR A 106 -4.69 -1.09 -9.29
CA THR A 106 -5.83 -0.37 -8.73
C THR A 106 -5.61 1.14 -8.74
N LYS A 107 -4.51 1.59 -8.12
CA LYS A 107 -4.24 3.03 -7.99
C LYS A 107 -4.04 3.71 -9.35
N GLY A 108 -3.42 2.99 -10.30
CA GLY A 108 -3.28 3.47 -11.69
C GLY A 108 -4.63 3.57 -12.43
N THR A 109 -5.53 2.63 -12.21
CA THR A 109 -6.88 2.65 -12.80
C THR A 109 -7.68 3.84 -12.24
N GLU A 110 -7.69 4.05 -10.95
CA GLU A 110 -8.36 5.21 -10.32
C GLU A 110 -7.75 6.53 -10.78
N LEU A 111 -6.44 6.60 -10.93
CA LEU A 111 -5.75 7.81 -11.36
C LEU A 111 -6.05 8.17 -12.82
N TRP A 112 -6.18 7.19 -13.70
CA TRP A 112 -6.24 7.41 -15.16
C TRP A 112 -7.59 7.09 -15.75
N VAL A 113 -8.09 5.86 -15.56
CA VAL A 113 -9.30 5.38 -16.27
C VAL A 113 -10.54 6.09 -15.78
N ILE A 114 -10.69 6.27 -14.47
CA ILE A 114 -11.90 6.83 -13.86
C ILE A 114 -12.13 8.29 -14.26
N PRO A 115 -11.14 9.22 -14.18
CA PRO A 115 -11.34 10.60 -14.62
C PRO A 115 -11.67 10.73 -16.10
N LEU A 116 -11.01 9.95 -16.96
CA LEU A 116 -11.26 9.98 -18.39
C LEU A 116 -12.67 9.46 -18.74
N ALA A 117 -13.10 8.34 -18.13
CA ALA A 117 -14.44 7.82 -18.31
C ALA A 117 -15.52 8.81 -17.84
N ALA A 118 -15.30 9.52 -16.76
CA ALA A 118 -16.22 10.55 -16.28
C ALA A 118 -16.29 11.74 -17.24
N GLN A 119 -15.17 12.19 -17.80
CA GLN A 119 -15.13 13.26 -18.80
C GLN A 119 -15.87 12.87 -20.09
N ASP A 120 -15.65 11.67 -20.61
CA ASP A 120 -16.32 11.17 -21.82
C ASP A 120 -17.83 11.05 -21.63
N LEU A 121 -18.28 10.60 -20.46
CA LEU A 121 -19.69 10.55 -20.11
C LEU A 121 -20.34 11.94 -20.04
N ALA A 122 -19.65 12.92 -19.43
CA ALA A 122 -20.12 14.29 -19.38
C ALA A 122 -20.19 14.96 -20.75
N ALA A 123 -19.27 14.64 -21.66
CA ALA A 123 -19.26 15.15 -23.03
C ALA A 123 -20.31 14.48 -23.94
N GLY A 124 -21.00 13.44 -23.47
CA GLY A 124 -21.93 12.65 -24.27
C GLY A 124 -21.32 11.92 -25.45
N SER A 125 -19.99 11.72 -25.42
CA SER A 125 -19.19 11.15 -26.54
C SER A 125 -19.35 9.64 -26.66
N SER A 126 -19.62 8.95 -25.58
CA SER A 126 -19.90 7.51 -25.52
C SER A 126 -21.35 7.27 -25.10
N GLY A 127 -21.97 6.21 -25.62
CA GLY A 127 -23.30 5.82 -25.15
C GLY A 127 -23.28 5.70 -23.62
N GLN A 128 -24.30 6.22 -22.93
CA GLN A 128 -24.30 6.30 -21.46
C GLN A 128 -24.08 4.95 -20.76
N GLU A 129 -24.67 3.85 -21.26
CA GLU A 129 -24.55 2.53 -20.63
C GLU A 129 -23.13 1.95 -20.63
N PRO A 130 -22.36 1.94 -21.74
CA PRO A 130 -20.99 1.43 -21.72
C PRO A 130 -20.08 2.21 -20.77
N GLY A 131 -20.20 3.53 -20.71
CA GLY A 131 -19.39 4.37 -19.83
C GLY A 131 -19.70 4.15 -18.35
N LEU A 132 -20.97 4.03 -17.99
CA LEU A 132 -21.39 3.71 -16.61
C LEU A 132 -20.93 2.31 -16.20
N THR A 133 -20.99 1.34 -17.11
CA THR A 133 -20.47 -0.01 -16.89
C THR A 133 -18.97 0.03 -16.65
N LEU A 134 -18.21 0.78 -17.45
CA LEU A 134 -16.77 0.94 -17.26
C LEU A 134 -16.43 1.53 -15.89
N LEU A 135 -17.15 2.56 -15.45
CA LEU A 135 -16.97 3.13 -14.10
C LEU A 135 -17.29 2.12 -13.02
N SER A 136 -18.39 1.38 -13.11
CA SER A 136 -18.80 0.41 -12.09
C SER A 136 -17.83 -0.76 -11.94
N ILE A 137 -17.21 -1.20 -13.04
CA ILE A 137 -16.23 -2.30 -13.01
C ILE A 137 -14.87 -1.83 -12.46
N ASN A 138 -14.50 -0.58 -12.71
CA ASN A 138 -13.14 -0.10 -12.45
C ASN A 138 -13.00 0.85 -11.26
N SER A 139 -14.07 1.41 -10.70
CA SER A 139 -13.96 2.29 -9.54
C SER A 139 -14.07 1.52 -8.22
N GLN A 140 -13.20 1.85 -7.26
CA GLN A 140 -13.26 1.34 -5.88
C GLN A 140 -14.56 1.73 -5.16
N SER A 141 -15.22 2.78 -5.59
CA SER A 141 -16.51 3.21 -5.03
C SER A 141 -17.66 2.25 -5.32
N TYR A 142 -17.47 1.30 -6.22
CA TYR A 142 -18.46 0.27 -6.50
C TYR A 142 -18.07 -1.06 -5.84
N PRO A 143 -19.00 -1.67 -5.09
CA PRO A 143 -18.82 -3.02 -4.57
C PRO A 143 -18.50 -4.01 -5.71
N TYR A 144 -17.63 -4.99 -5.46
CA TYR A 144 -17.24 -6.03 -6.42
C TYR A 144 -16.53 -5.53 -7.68
N SER A 145 -15.99 -4.30 -7.68
CA SER A 145 -15.18 -3.81 -8.80
C SER A 145 -13.88 -4.61 -8.94
N LEU A 146 -13.34 -4.64 -10.15
CA LEU A 146 -12.07 -5.30 -10.44
C LEU A 146 -10.91 -4.63 -9.66
N THR A 147 -10.96 -3.32 -9.50
CA THR A 147 -9.99 -2.56 -8.73
C THR A 147 -10.02 -2.90 -7.24
N SER A 148 -11.21 -3.02 -6.64
CA SER A 148 -11.35 -3.49 -5.26
C SER A 148 -10.76 -4.88 -5.08
N TYR A 149 -11.00 -5.80 -6.03
CA TYR A 149 -10.42 -7.14 -5.97
C TYR A 149 -8.88 -7.10 -5.99
N PHE A 150 -8.26 -6.34 -6.89
CA PHE A 150 -6.80 -6.24 -6.95
C PHE A 150 -6.19 -5.54 -5.72
N ASP A 151 -6.87 -4.55 -5.15
CA ASP A 151 -6.42 -3.89 -3.93
C ASP A 151 -6.39 -4.88 -2.74
N TYR A 152 -7.47 -5.63 -2.55
CA TYR A 152 -7.53 -6.64 -1.48
C TYR A 152 -6.56 -7.80 -1.71
N LEU A 153 -6.41 -8.27 -2.95
CA LEU A 153 -5.42 -9.29 -3.30
C LEU A 153 -4.00 -8.81 -2.99
N GLY A 154 -3.69 -7.57 -3.32
CA GLY A 154 -2.39 -6.97 -3.05
C GLY A 154 -2.09 -6.87 -1.55
N LEU A 155 -3.05 -6.44 -0.76
CA LEU A 155 -2.93 -6.41 0.70
C LEU A 155 -2.84 -7.81 1.31
N TRP A 156 -3.55 -8.78 0.76
CA TRP A 156 -3.42 -10.18 1.16
C TRP A 156 -2.02 -10.72 0.89
N LEU A 157 -1.44 -10.44 -0.26
CA LEU A 157 -0.05 -10.78 -0.57
C LEU A 157 0.93 -10.07 0.37
N TRP A 158 0.72 -8.80 0.69
CA TRP A 158 1.55 -8.11 1.69
C TRP A 158 1.41 -8.71 3.09
N SER A 159 0.25 -9.23 3.44
CA SER A 159 0.07 -9.94 4.71
C SER A 159 0.84 -11.26 4.75
N LEU A 160 0.88 -12.00 3.64
CA LEU A 160 1.73 -13.21 3.50
C LEU A 160 3.21 -12.85 3.57
N PHE A 161 3.65 -11.75 2.93
CA PHE A 161 4.99 -11.22 3.11
C PHE A 161 5.32 -11.04 4.60
N GLY A 162 4.41 -10.40 5.35
CA GLY A 162 4.56 -10.19 6.79
C GLY A 162 4.81 -11.50 7.55
N LEU A 163 4.04 -12.56 7.28
CA LEU A 163 4.24 -13.88 7.90
C LEU A 163 5.61 -14.49 7.58
N ILE A 164 6.04 -14.38 6.32
CA ILE A 164 7.31 -14.95 5.87
C ILE A 164 8.51 -14.30 6.57
N VAL A 165 8.49 -12.96 6.71
CA VAL A 165 9.66 -12.21 7.20
C VAL A 165 9.64 -11.96 8.72
N ALA A 166 8.51 -12.07 9.41
CA ALA A 166 8.37 -11.73 10.81
C ALA A 166 9.35 -12.50 11.70
N ARG A 167 9.39 -13.84 11.58
CA ARG A 167 10.24 -14.68 12.43
C ARG A 167 11.75 -14.38 12.27
N PRO A 168 12.33 -14.32 11.06
CA PRO A 168 13.74 -13.95 10.91
C PRO A 168 14.03 -12.50 11.34
N LEU A 169 13.11 -11.55 11.07
CA LEU A 169 13.26 -10.15 11.46
C LEU A 169 13.29 -9.96 12.99
N PHE A 170 12.64 -10.82 13.73
CA PHE A 170 12.62 -10.79 15.21
C PHE A 170 14.00 -10.99 15.85
N ARG A 171 15.00 -11.45 15.09
CA ARG A 171 16.37 -11.68 15.59
C ARG A 171 17.22 -10.41 15.69
N PHE A 172 16.76 -9.29 15.14
CA PHE A 172 17.50 -8.03 15.11
C PHE A 172 17.18 -7.15 16.35
N SER A 173 17.33 -5.85 16.22
CA SER A 173 17.14 -4.87 17.29
C SER A 173 15.69 -4.82 17.82
N THR A 174 15.48 -4.04 18.90
CA THR A 174 14.14 -3.83 19.46
C THR A 174 13.17 -3.22 18.42
N SER A 175 13.62 -2.23 17.63
CA SER A 175 12.78 -1.64 16.58
C SER A 175 12.42 -2.67 15.52
N ALA A 176 13.35 -3.53 15.11
CA ALA A 176 13.08 -4.62 14.18
C ALA A 176 12.11 -5.67 14.77
N LYS A 177 12.15 -5.91 16.09
CA LYS A 177 11.16 -6.78 16.77
C LYS A 177 9.76 -6.16 16.75
N VAL A 178 9.63 -4.85 16.94
CA VAL A 178 8.34 -4.15 16.80
C VAL A 178 7.82 -4.31 15.36
N ALA A 179 8.66 -4.10 14.35
CA ALA A 179 8.29 -4.34 12.97
C ALA A 179 7.87 -5.79 12.71
N ALA A 180 8.60 -6.77 13.27
CA ALA A 180 8.29 -8.19 13.15
C ALA A 180 6.94 -8.56 13.76
N ILE A 181 6.63 -8.06 14.97
CA ILE A 181 5.35 -8.29 15.64
C ILE A 181 4.21 -7.67 14.82
N SER A 182 4.37 -6.41 14.38
CA SER A 182 3.35 -5.71 13.60
C SER A 182 3.07 -6.42 12.27
N LEU A 183 4.11 -6.83 11.54
CA LEU A 183 3.96 -7.61 10.30
C LEU A 183 3.33 -8.99 10.55
N GLY A 184 3.70 -9.66 11.64
CA GLY A 184 3.10 -10.94 12.03
C GLY A 184 1.61 -10.80 12.33
N LEU A 185 1.22 -9.75 13.08
CA LEU A 185 -0.19 -9.44 13.36
C LEU A 185 -0.95 -9.10 12.07
N PHE A 186 -0.39 -8.25 11.21
CA PHE A 186 -0.97 -7.97 9.90
C PHE A 186 -1.17 -9.25 9.10
N GLY A 187 -0.15 -10.13 9.08
CA GLY A 187 -0.16 -11.40 8.39
C GLY A 187 -1.22 -12.39 8.88
N ILE A 188 -1.62 -12.31 10.14
CA ILE A 188 -2.67 -13.16 10.71
C ILE A 188 -4.05 -12.52 10.54
N ILE A 189 -4.19 -11.25 10.90
CA ILE A 189 -5.49 -10.57 10.98
C ILE A 189 -6.07 -10.33 9.60
N TYR A 190 -5.26 -9.88 8.65
CA TYR A 190 -5.76 -9.53 7.32
C TYR A 190 -6.32 -10.71 6.53
N PRO A 191 -5.71 -11.90 6.47
CA PRO A 191 -6.32 -13.07 5.82
C PRO A 191 -7.65 -13.49 6.44
N ILE A 192 -7.80 -13.38 7.75
CA ILE A 192 -9.07 -13.68 8.45
C ILE A 192 -10.14 -12.66 8.02
N PHE A 193 -9.81 -11.38 8.03
CA PHE A 193 -10.69 -10.32 7.55
C PHE A 193 -11.07 -10.53 6.08
N TYR A 194 -10.10 -10.81 5.22
CA TYR A 194 -10.35 -11.08 3.80
C TYR A 194 -11.26 -12.30 3.59
N GLY A 195 -11.10 -13.34 4.41
CA GLY A 195 -12.01 -14.50 4.42
C GLY A 195 -13.45 -14.10 4.77
N PHE A 196 -13.65 -13.24 5.77
CA PHE A 196 -14.98 -12.74 6.13
C PHE A 196 -15.60 -11.87 5.04
N LEU A 197 -14.79 -11.10 4.32
CA LEU A 197 -15.23 -10.32 3.18
C LEU A 197 -15.71 -11.21 2.03
N VAL A 198 -14.90 -12.20 1.64
CA VAL A 198 -15.22 -13.12 0.53
C VAL A 198 -16.44 -13.98 0.84
N THR A 199 -16.66 -14.35 2.10
CA THR A 199 -17.83 -15.13 2.53
C THR A 199 -19.08 -14.29 2.80
N GLY A 200 -18.99 -12.95 2.64
CA GLY A 200 -20.12 -12.04 2.86
C GLY A 200 -20.51 -11.86 4.34
N VAL A 201 -19.65 -12.29 5.28
CA VAL A 201 -19.85 -12.04 6.71
C VAL A 201 -19.72 -10.55 7.03
N ILE A 202 -18.82 -9.85 6.31
CA ILE A 202 -18.66 -8.42 6.39
C ILE A 202 -19.25 -7.81 5.12
N PRO A 203 -20.25 -6.91 5.24
CA PRO A 203 -20.78 -6.17 4.11
C PRO A 203 -19.70 -5.27 3.48
N GLN A 204 -19.74 -5.11 2.17
CA GLN A 204 -18.71 -4.33 1.46
C GLN A 204 -18.76 -2.82 1.76
N ASP A 205 -19.90 -2.29 2.07
CA ASP A 205 -20.09 -0.89 2.48
C ASP A 205 -19.47 -0.58 3.87
N GLU A 206 -19.22 -1.61 4.67
CA GLU A 206 -18.54 -1.47 5.97
C GLU A 206 -17.02 -1.60 5.89
N ILE A 207 -16.45 -1.96 4.74
CA ILE A 207 -15.02 -2.26 4.57
C ILE A 207 -14.11 -1.12 5.04
N THR A 208 -14.52 0.13 4.79
CA THR A 208 -13.73 1.30 5.20
C THR A 208 -13.47 1.33 6.71
N ASN A 209 -14.40 0.79 7.52
CA ASN A 209 -14.24 0.70 8.96
C ASN A 209 -13.11 -0.25 9.38
N TYR A 210 -12.73 -1.18 8.52
CA TYR A 210 -11.69 -2.18 8.77
C TYR A 210 -10.31 -1.79 8.22
N SER A 211 -10.18 -0.63 7.57
CA SER A 211 -8.90 -0.09 7.08
C SER A 211 -7.86 0.11 8.20
N ILE A 212 -8.31 0.16 9.46
CA ILE A 212 -7.46 0.23 10.66
C ILE A 212 -6.41 -0.91 10.70
N PHE A 213 -6.64 -2.05 10.05
CA PHE A 213 -5.64 -3.13 9.97
C PHE A 213 -4.37 -2.73 9.23
N MET A 214 -4.43 -1.74 8.34
CA MET A 214 -3.25 -1.17 7.69
C MET A 214 -2.31 -0.47 8.67
N LEU A 215 -2.80 -0.09 9.87
CA LEU A 215 -1.97 0.49 10.91
C LEU A 215 -0.79 -0.42 11.28
N PHE A 216 -0.97 -1.74 11.27
CA PHE A 216 0.13 -2.68 11.53
C PHE A 216 1.24 -2.59 10.46
N ALA A 217 0.89 -2.44 9.19
CA ALA A 217 1.88 -2.27 8.12
C ALA A 217 2.64 -0.95 8.27
N TRP A 218 1.95 0.14 8.65
CA TRP A 218 2.58 1.44 8.89
C TRP A 218 3.48 1.42 10.13
N VAL A 219 3.02 0.84 11.25
CA VAL A 219 3.85 0.68 12.46
C VAL A 219 5.11 -0.11 12.13
N ALA A 220 5.01 -1.17 11.33
CA ALA A 220 6.15 -1.94 10.89
C ALA A 220 7.13 -1.10 10.06
N ALA A 221 6.62 -0.29 9.12
CA ALA A 221 7.44 0.57 8.28
C ALA A 221 8.17 1.64 9.09
N PHE A 222 7.51 2.29 10.04
CA PHE A 222 8.14 3.29 10.88
C PHE A 222 9.17 2.68 11.83
N ALA A 223 8.88 1.54 12.45
CA ALA A 223 9.81 0.82 13.28
C ALA A 223 11.06 0.38 12.50
N MET A 224 10.88 -0.06 11.25
CA MET A 224 11.99 -0.40 10.37
C MET A 224 12.78 0.84 9.92
N GLY A 225 12.13 1.97 9.66
CA GLY A 225 12.79 3.24 9.39
C GLY A 225 13.70 3.67 10.54
N ILE A 226 13.23 3.57 11.79
CA ILE A 226 14.02 3.85 12.99
C ILE A 226 15.22 2.90 13.08
N TYR A 227 15.03 1.60 12.83
CA TYR A 227 16.11 0.62 12.80
C TYR A 227 17.19 0.99 11.77
N CYS A 228 16.80 1.28 10.54
CA CYS A 228 17.71 1.64 9.45
C CYS A 228 18.45 2.96 9.74
N HIS A 229 17.80 3.92 10.39
CA HIS A 229 18.46 5.15 10.83
C HIS A 229 19.57 4.88 11.85
N GLY A 230 19.30 4.05 12.85
CA GLY A 230 20.29 3.64 13.85
C GLY A 230 21.52 2.97 13.22
N GLU A 231 21.28 2.01 12.33
CA GLU A 231 22.35 1.32 11.60
C GLU A 231 23.19 2.27 10.74
N SER A 232 22.55 3.25 10.08
CA SER A 232 23.27 4.26 9.28
C SER A 232 24.21 5.13 10.12
N ARG A 233 23.89 5.42 11.36
CA ARG A 233 24.72 6.22 12.27
C ARG A 233 25.89 5.42 12.83
N ASN A 234 25.66 4.18 13.24
CA ASN A 234 26.69 3.30 13.79
C ASN A 234 27.78 3.02 12.75
N GLY A 235 27.41 2.75 11.50
CA GLY A 235 28.39 2.53 10.41
C GLY A 235 29.23 3.78 10.04
N GLN A 236 28.87 4.96 10.51
CA GLN A 236 29.69 6.18 10.32
C GLN A 236 30.75 6.35 11.42
N HIS A 237 30.52 5.82 12.62
CA HIS A 237 31.47 5.91 13.73
C HIS A 237 32.67 4.96 13.57
N ASP A 238 32.51 3.87 12.81
CA ASP A 238 33.60 2.89 12.57
C ASP A 238 34.58 3.35 11.47
N ILE A 239 34.38 4.53 10.89
CA ILE A 239 35.17 5.06 9.74
C ILE A 239 35.99 6.30 10.14
N GLY A 240 35.84 6.83 11.33
CA GLY A 240 36.60 7.96 11.89
C GLY A 240 37.69 7.50 12.82
#